data_a3fa2460dcb5f57a880c118c0a7aeed9
#
_entry.id   a3fa2460dcb5f57a880c118c0a7aeed9
#
_cell.length_a   1.000
_cell.length_b   1.000
_cell.length_c   1.000
_cell.angle_alpha   90.00
_cell.angle_beta   90.00
_cell.angle_gamma   90.00
#
_symmetry.space_group_name_H-M   'P 1'
#
loop_
_entity.id
_entity.type
_entity.pdbx_description
1 polymer ?
#
loop_
_entity_poly.entity_id
_entity_poly.type
_entity_poly.pdbx_seq_one_letter_code
_entity_poly.pdbx_strand_id
1 'polypeptide(L)'
;AKKYYNEIICKEVNHPKILGYENHAFHLYVIKVKKRDLLNKYLRKNNIFCGIHYPVPIHQQPGYKNKIKINDKLKITEKVSKNILSLPIYPELSINKVKKISKLISSFYS
;
A
#
# COMPACT_ATOMS: atom_id res chain seq x y z
N ALA A 1 3.98 4.71 11.99
CA ALA A 1 3.88 3.35 11.45
C ALA A 1 3.25 2.37 12.44
N LYS A 2 3.76 2.31 13.66
CA LYS A 2 3.20 1.48 14.76
C LYS A 2 1.72 1.80 14.99
N LYS A 3 1.33 3.07 14.87
CA LYS A 3 -0.07 3.48 15.04
C LYS A 3 -0.95 2.96 13.92
N TYR A 4 -0.53 3.03 12.65
CA TYR A 4 -1.25 2.40 11.54
C TYR A 4 -1.45 0.90 11.77
N TYR A 5 -0.38 0.20 12.17
CA TYR A 5 -0.42 -1.23 12.43
C TYR A 5 -1.47 -1.58 13.49
N ASN A 6 -1.56 -0.79 14.57
CA ASN A 6 -2.47 -1.05 15.68
C ASN A 6 -3.92 -0.62 15.41
N GLU A 7 -4.15 0.39 14.57
CA GLU A 7 -5.48 0.97 14.35
C GLU A 7 -6.23 0.33 13.18
N ILE A 8 -5.52 -0.21 12.17
CA ILE A 8 -6.16 -0.87 11.04
C ILE A 8 -6.31 -2.37 11.35
N ILE A 9 -7.41 -2.73 11.98
CA ILE A 9 -7.70 -4.13 12.35
C ILE A 9 -8.79 -4.66 11.42
N CYS A 10 -8.46 -4.91 10.14
CA CYS A 10 -9.38 -5.58 9.24
C CYS A 10 -8.65 -6.67 8.43
N LYS A 11 -9.35 -7.79 8.19
CA LYS A 11 -8.81 -8.98 7.51
C LYS A 11 -8.39 -8.72 6.06
N GLU A 12 -8.94 -7.70 5.46
CA GLU A 12 -8.71 -7.30 4.08
C GLU A 12 -7.40 -6.55 3.89
N VAL A 13 -6.77 -6.08 4.99
CA VAL A 13 -5.52 -5.32 4.97
C VAL A 13 -4.37 -6.16 5.48
N ASN A 14 -3.36 -6.34 4.63
CA ASN A 14 -2.10 -6.93 5.05
C ASN A 14 -1.07 -5.81 5.25
N HIS A 15 -0.54 -5.71 6.45
CA HIS A 15 0.50 -4.77 6.82
C HIS A 15 1.90 -5.23 6.38
N PRO A 16 2.88 -4.30 6.27
CA PRO A 16 4.28 -4.70 6.13
C PRO A 16 4.70 -5.59 7.32
N LYS A 17 5.35 -6.71 7.01
CA LYS A 17 5.96 -7.54 8.05
C LYS A 17 7.27 -6.91 8.49
N ILE A 18 7.44 -6.73 9.80
CA ILE A 18 8.68 -6.27 10.42
C ILE A 18 9.29 -7.48 11.11
N LEU A 19 10.51 -7.83 10.73
CA LEU A 19 11.27 -8.87 11.41
C LEU A 19 11.87 -8.27 12.68
N GLY A 20 11.84 -9.02 13.80
CA GLY A 20 12.16 -8.49 15.13
C GLY A 20 13.59 -7.99 15.34
N TYR A 21 14.50 -8.28 14.41
CA TYR A 21 15.90 -7.85 14.43
C TYR A 21 16.18 -6.65 13.51
N GLU A 22 15.16 -6.06 12.87
CA GLU A 22 15.31 -4.97 11.92
C GLU A 22 14.79 -3.65 12.45
N ASN A 23 15.54 -2.57 12.22
CA ASN A 23 15.09 -1.20 12.38
C ASN A 23 14.54 -0.72 11.03
N HIS A 24 13.23 -0.85 10.82
CA HIS A 24 12.59 -0.44 9.57
C HIS A 24 12.49 1.08 9.49
N ALA A 25 13.06 1.67 8.44
CA ALA A 25 13.07 3.13 8.24
C ALA A 25 11.70 3.73 7.92
N PHE A 26 10.73 2.91 7.48
CA PHE A 26 9.39 3.35 7.08
C PHE A 26 9.38 4.54 6.11
N HIS A 27 10.26 4.50 5.11
CA HIS A 27 10.20 5.45 4.00
C HIS A 27 8.81 5.48 3.35
N LEU A 28 8.20 4.30 3.20
CA LEU A 28 6.81 4.13 2.78
C LEU A 28 6.09 3.18 3.75
N TYR A 29 4.80 3.40 3.98
CA TYR A 29 3.93 2.45 4.66
C TYR A 29 3.00 1.80 3.64
N VAL A 30 3.41 0.68 3.11
CA VAL A 30 2.71 -0.02 2.02
C VAL A 30 1.82 -1.12 2.59
N ILE A 31 0.52 -0.98 2.43
CA ILE A 31 -0.44 -2.04 2.72
C ILE A 31 -0.79 -2.82 1.45
N LYS A 32 -1.11 -4.11 1.59
CA LYS A 32 -1.67 -4.92 0.50
C LYS A 32 -3.14 -5.17 0.79
N VAL A 33 -4.01 -4.77 -0.15
CA VAL A 33 -5.46 -4.73 0.02
C VAL A 33 -6.19 -5.25 -1.21
N LYS A 34 -7.36 -5.84 -1.00
CA LYS A 34 -8.30 -6.10 -2.10
C LYS A 34 -9.00 -4.80 -2.51
N LYS A 35 -9.47 -4.73 -3.76
CA LYS A 35 -10.18 -3.54 -4.28
C LYS A 35 -9.39 -2.22 -4.11
N ARG A 36 -8.04 -2.28 -4.27
CA ARG A 36 -7.11 -1.17 -4.06
C ARG A 36 -7.56 0.14 -4.72
N ASP A 37 -8.01 0.09 -5.98
CA ASP A 37 -8.39 1.30 -6.72
C ASP A 37 -9.66 1.94 -6.17
N LEU A 38 -10.63 1.12 -5.73
CA LEU A 38 -11.84 1.61 -5.09
C LEU A 38 -11.54 2.23 -3.73
N LEU A 39 -10.69 1.59 -2.93
CA LEU A 39 -10.23 2.15 -1.66
C LEU A 39 -9.50 3.47 -1.88
N ASN A 40 -8.58 3.55 -2.86
CA ASN A 40 -7.85 4.77 -3.17
C ASN A 40 -8.80 5.91 -3.57
N LYS A 41 -9.79 5.62 -4.41
CA LYS A 41 -10.84 6.58 -4.80
C LYS A 41 -11.68 7.04 -3.60
N TYR A 42 -12.04 6.12 -2.71
CA TYR A 42 -12.78 6.43 -1.49
C TYR A 42 -11.97 7.33 -0.53
N LEU A 43 -10.70 7.00 -0.30
CA LEU A 43 -9.80 7.80 0.54
C LEU A 43 -9.60 9.19 -0.07
N ARG A 44 -9.40 9.30 -1.39
CA ARG A 44 -9.27 10.59 -2.08
C ARG A 44 -10.51 11.48 -1.93
N LYS A 45 -11.73 10.91 -1.98
CA LYS A 45 -12.97 11.65 -1.70
C LYS A 45 -13.02 12.22 -0.26
N ASN A 46 -12.30 11.60 0.67
CA ASN A 46 -12.15 12.04 2.05
C ASN A 46 -10.89 12.90 2.28
N ASN A 47 -10.30 13.46 1.21
CA ASN A 47 -9.07 14.26 1.24
C ASN A 47 -7.83 13.52 1.79
N ILE A 48 -7.76 12.20 1.57
CA ILE A 48 -6.59 11.38 1.87
C ILE A 48 -5.95 10.93 0.56
N PHE A 49 -4.73 11.37 0.32
CA PHE A 49 -3.98 11.09 -0.91
C PHE A 49 -2.94 9.98 -0.64
N CYS A 50 -3.15 8.84 -1.26
CA CYS A 50 -2.26 7.68 -1.18
C CYS A 50 -1.49 7.52 -2.48
N GLY A 51 -0.28 6.97 -2.39
CA GLY A 51 0.56 6.62 -3.54
C GLY A 51 0.44 5.14 -3.93
N ILE A 52 0.89 4.82 -5.13
CA ILE A 52 1.05 3.44 -5.60
C ILE A 52 2.48 3.29 -6.11
N HIS A 53 3.31 2.55 -5.39
CA HIS A 53 4.73 2.38 -5.71
C HIS A 53 5.08 0.90 -5.95
N TYR A 54 4.89 0.36 -7.21
CA TYR A 54 4.48 1.07 -8.42
C TYR A 54 3.32 0.34 -9.09
N PRO A 55 2.45 1.04 -9.88
CA PRO A 55 1.24 0.43 -10.43
C PRO A 55 1.52 -0.55 -11.56
N VAL A 56 2.61 -0.33 -12.30
CA VAL A 56 3.01 -1.15 -13.45
C VAL A 56 4.40 -1.72 -13.19
N PRO A 57 4.55 -3.05 -13.11
CA PRO A 57 5.86 -3.70 -13.01
C PRO A 57 6.77 -3.37 -14.20
N ILE A 58 8.08 -3.35 -13.98
CA ILE A 58 9.08 -2.95 -14.98
C ILE A 58 8.90 -3.71 -16.31
N HIS A 59 8.73 -5.04 -16.24
CA HIS A 59 8.56 -5.88 -17.42
C HIS A 59 7.29 -5.61 -18.22
N GLN A 60 6.30 -4.93 -17.63
CA GLN A 60 5.05 -4.54 -18.30
C GLN A 60 5.05 -3.08 -18.76
N GLN A 61 6.05 -2.30 -18.41
CA GLN A 61 6.15 -0.92 -18.87
C GLN A 61 6.40 -0.85 -20.38
N PRO A 62 5.75 0.07 -21.13
CA PRO A 62 5.88 0.14 -22.60
C PRO A 62 7.32 0.22 -23.08
N GLY A 63 8.20 0.95 -22.38
CA GLY A 63 9.61 1.11 -22.74
C GLY A 63 10.44 -0.17 -22.59
N TYR A 64 10.00 -1.14 -21.79
CA TYR A 64 10.72 -2.39 -21.48
C TYR A 64 10.02 -3.64 -21.99
N LYS A 65 8.76 -3.52 -22.37
CA LYS A 65 7.99 -4.65 -22.89
C LYS A 65 8.71 -5.29 -24.09
N ASN A 66 8.93 -6.60 -24.02
CA ASN A 66 9.66 -7.40 -25.02
C ASN A 66 11.17 -7.07 -25.14
N LYS A 67 11.72 -6.18 -24.33
CA LYS A 67 13.16 -5.85 -24.33
C LYS A 67 13.91 -6.47 -23.15
N ILE A 68 13.20 -6.86 -22.11
CA ILE A 68 13.78 -7.51 -20.94
C ILE A 68 13.58 -9.01 -21.08
N LYS A 69 14.67 -9.78 -20.95
CA LYS A 69 14.61 -11.23 -20.90
C LYS A 69 14.03 -11.64 -19.52
N ILE A 70 12.89 -12.31 -19.55
CA ILE A 70 12.21 -12.83 -18.35
C ILE A 70 12.32 -14.34 -18.41
N ASN A 71 13.00 -14.93 -17.43
CA ASN A 71 13.20 -16.38 -17.37
C ASN A 71 11.95 -17.10 -16.82
N ASP A 72 11.16 -16.41 -15.95
CA ASP A 72 9.99 -16.96 -15.29
C ASP A 72 8.77 -16.02 -15.39
N LYS A 73 7.58 -16.60 -15.23
CA LYS A 73 6.33 -15.82 -15.14
C LYS A 73 6.30 -15.05 -13.80
N LEU A 74 6.39 -13.73 -13.84
CA LEU A 74 6.40 -12.86 -12.65
C LEU A 74 4.98 -12.63 -12.06
N LYS A 75 4.21 -13.71 -11.92
CA LYS A 75 2.81 -13.68 -11.44
C LYS A 75 2.64 -13.03 -10.07
N ILE A 76 3.59 -13.24 -9.16
CA ILE A 76 3.56 -12.65 -7.81
C ILE A 76 3.71 -11.14 -7.91
N THR A 77 4.71 -10.66 -8.67
CA THR A 77 4.94 -9.22 -8.89
C THR A 77 3.72 -8.55 -9.51
N GLU A 78 3.13 -9.15 -10.53
CA GLU A 78 1.93 -8.65 -11.20
C GLU A 78 0.71 -8.62 -10.27
N LYS A 79 0.55 -9.63 -9.42
CA LYS A 79 -0.51 -9.68 -8.41
C LYS A 79 -0.31 -8.62 -7.33
N VAL A 80 0.91 -8.45 -6.86
CA VAL A 80 1.24 -7.49 -5.80
C VAL A 80 1.04 -6.06 -6.29
N SER A 81 1.52 -5.70 -7.47
CA SER A 81 1.39 -4.35 -8.03
C SER A 81 -0.07 -3.87 -8.15
N LYS A 82 -1.01 -4.81 -8.34
CA LYS A 82 -2.45 -4.52 -8.41
C LYS A 82 -3.10 -4.29 -7.03
N ASN A 83 -2.44 -4.69 -5.95
CA ASN A 83 -3.03 -4.75 -4.62
C ASN A 83 -2.33 -3.85 -3.58
N ILE A 84 -1.22 -3.19 -3.93
CA ILE A 84 -0.48 -2.35 -3.00
C ILE A 84 -0.98 -0.91 -3.00
N LEU A 85 -0.96 -0.29 -1.80
CA LEU A 85 -1.31 1.10 -1.58
C LEU A 85 -0.40 1.68 -0.50
N SER A 86 0.28 2.80 -0.79
CA SER A 86 1.13 3.50 0.15
C SER A 86 0.33 4.54 0.90
N LEU A 87 0.15 4.36 2.20
CA LEU A 87 -0.52 5.32 3.06
C LEU A 87 0.39 6.53 3.34
N PRO A 88 -0.21 7.71 3.62
CA PRO A 88 0.58 8.87 4.01
C PRO A 88 1.47 8.57 5.21
N ILE A 89 2.77 8.83 5.11
CA ILE A 89 3.72 8.72 6.20
C ILE A 89 4.81 9.79 6.05
N TYR A 90 4.96 10.64 7.06
CA TYR A 90 5.97 11.69 7.14
C TYR A 90 6.08 12.13 8.61
N PRO A 91 7.20 12.74 9.04
CA PRO A 91 7.45 13.06 10.45
C PRO A 91 6.35 13.87 11.13
N GLU A 92 5.78 14.85 10.44
CA GLU A 92 4.76 15.77 10.97
C GLU A 92 3.32 15.19 10.92
N LEU A 93 3.15 13.96 10.46
CA LEU A 93 1.83 13.33 10.40
C LEU A 93 1.29 13.07 11.80
N SER A 94 0.27 13.83 12.19
CA SER A 94 -0.30 13.71 13.54
C SER A 94 -1.00 12.36 13.76
N ILE A 95 -0.97 11.88 14.99
CA ILE A 95 -1.66 10.64 15.41
C ILE A 95 -3.17 10.71 15.10
N ASN A 96 -3.79 11.87 15.24
CA ASN A 96 -5.22 12.04 14.92
C ASN A 96 -5.51 11.85 13.43
N LYS A 97 -4.61 12.29 12.54
CA LYS A 97 -4.73 12.01 11.09
C LYS A 97 -4.58 10.51 10.81
N VAL A 98 -3.63 9.84 11.46
CA VAL A 98 -3.47 8.38 11.35
C VAL A 98 -4.73 7.66 11.77
N LYS A 99 -5.32 8.01 12.92
CA LYS A 99 -6.61 7.45 13.40
C LYS A 99 -7.74 7.68 12.40
N LYS A 100 -7.84 8.89 11.82
CA LYS A 100 -8.85 9.20 10.80
C LYS A 100 -8.70 8.30 9.56
N ILE A 101 -7.47 8.17 9.05
CA ILE A 101 -7.17 7.31 7.88
C ILE A 101 -7.52 5.86 8.20
N SER A 102 -7.13 5.37 9.36
CA SER A 102 -7.41 3.98 9.81
C SER A 102 -8.90 3.71 9.91
N LYS A 103 -9.68 4.62 10.48
CA LYS A 103 -11.15 4.53 10.55
C LYS A 103 -11.79 4.48 9.17
N LEU A 104 -11.35 5.34 8.24
CA LEU A 104 -11.85 5.33 6.87
C LEU A 104 -11.59 4.00 6.17
N ILE A 105 -10.38 3.44 6.33
CA ILE A 105 -10.05 2.13 5.75
C ILE A 105 -10.94 1.03 6.35
N SER A 106 -11.10 0.99 7.66
CA SER A 106 -11.96 0.01 8.33
C SER A 106 -13.42 0.15 7.87
N SER A 107 -13.94 1.38 7.78
CA SER A 107 -15.31 1.64 7.29
C SER A 107 -15.53 1.24 5.83
N PHE A 108 -14.50 1.31 4.99
CA PHE A 108 -14.60 0.87 3.60
C PHE A 108 -14.81 -0.65 3.47
N TYR A 109 -14.30 -1.43 4.41
CA TYR A 109 -14.39 -2.89 4.41
C TYR A 109 -15.46 -3.47 5.36
N SER A 110 -16.16 -2.61 6.08
CA SER A 110 -17.24 -3.03 6.99
C SER A 110 -18.53 -3.45 6.28
#